data_b99a78d9651a01d29cf3a01f117aa0af
#
_entry.id   b99a78d9651a01d29cf3a01f117aa0af
#
_cell.length_a   1.000
_cell.length_b   1.000
_cell.length_c   1.000
_cell.angle_alpha   90.00
_cell.angle_beta   90.00
_cell.angle_gamma   90.00
#
_symmetry.space_group_name_H-M   'P 1'
#
loop_
_entity.id
_entity.type
_entity.pdbx_description
1 polymer ?
#
loop_
_entity_poly.entity_id
_entity_poly.type
_entity_poly.pdbx_seq_one_letter_code
_entity_poly.pdbx_strand_id
1 'polypeptide(L)'
;METKVNLVLLAVLGAAWGAVTLAEPAAALDPAEASTAELAALEDAFAADRTDPVLARRLADQYLFLRSPQMAVAALSASSPEVQEDPAILHRLAQAYEETGRMDDALATAHLALARCARALGTDGASDLTPVPTHRCSERTYAALDMHASALGHMARWGVTNPQADPRSRTAYSLAVRSVRILSASAE
;
A
#
# COMPACT_ATOMS: atom_id res chain seq x y z
N MET A 1 43.47 -38.15 -37.93
CA MET A 1 43.38 -36.84 -37.25
C MET A 1 42.08 -36.64 -36.50
N GLU A 2 41.02 -37.35 -36.84
CA GLU A 2 39.65 -37.19 -36.28
C GLU A 2 39.46 -37.67 -34.82
N THR A 3 40.18 -38.72 -34.40
CA THR A 3 40.04 -39.27 -33.03
C THR A 3 40.52 -38.35 -31.91
N LYS A 4 41.50 -37.48 -32.18
CA LYS A 4 42.01 -36.53 -31.16
C LYS A 4 41.08 -35.35 -30.98
N VAL A 5 40.37 -34.91 -32.00
CA VAL A 5 39.40 -33.81 -31.94
C VAL A 5 38.17 -34.22 -31.13
N ASN A 6 37.67 -35.45 -31.32
CA ASN A 6 36.52 -35.94 -30.57
C ASN A 6 36.79 -36.09 -29.06
N LEU A 7 38.04 -36.47 -28.69
CA LEU A 7 38.41 -36.62 -27.28
C LEU A 7 38.50 -35.28 -26.53
N VAL A 8 38.99 -34.26 -27.20
CA VAL A 8 39.04 -32.89 -26.63
C VAL A 8 37.64 -32.32 -26.51
N LEU A 9 36.74 -32.57 -27.47
CA LEU A 9 35.36 -32.08 -27.44
C LEU A 9 34.55 -32.74 -26.28
N LEU A 10 34.75 -34.04 -26.07
CA LEU A 10 34.14 -34.75 -24.91
C LEU A 10 34.68 -34.30 -23.58
N ALA A 11 35.98 -33.95 -23.47
CA ALA A 11 36.56 -33.44 -22.24
C ALA A 11 36.02 -32.02 -21.91
N VAL A 12 35.84 -31.16 -22.93
CA VAL A 12 35.28 -29.81 -22.73
C VAL A 12 33.80 -29.86 -22.36
N LEU A 13 33.01 -30.72 -23.00
CA LEU A 13 31.60 -30.93 -22.63
C LEU A 13 31.44 -31.55 -21.25
N GLY A 14 32.29 -32.48 -20.87
CA GLY A 14 32.26 -33.07 -19.51
C GLY A 14 32.65 -32.08 -18.42
N ALA A 15 33.61 -31.17 -18.66
CA ALA A 15 33.99 -30.11 -17.75
C ALA A 15 32.89 -29.04 -17.60
N ALA A 16 32.20 -28.68 -18.69
CA ALA A 16 31.07 -27.76 -18.65
C ALA A 16 29.86 -28.33 -17.88
N TRP A 17 29.62 -29.65 -18.03
CA TRP A 17 28.54 -30.33 -17.28
C TRP A 17 28.88 -30.46 -15.80
N GLY A 18 30.14 -30.77 -15.46
CA GLY A 18 30.60 -30.83 -14.08
C GLY A 18 30.52 -29.48 -13.36
N ALA A 19 30.78 -28.36 -14.07
CA ALA A 19 30.69 -27.02 -13.49
C ALA A 19 29.23 -26.60 -13.21
N VAL A 20 28.28 -27.05 -14.05
CA VAL A 20 26.84 -26.77 -13.83
C VAL A 20 26.25 -27.58 -12.68
N THR A 21 26.75 -28.79 -12.43
CA THR A 21 26.26 -29.64 -11.33
C THR A 21 26.88 -29.33 -9.98
N LEU A 22 28.00 -28.56 -9.96
CA LEU A 22 28.66 -28.09 -8.71
C LEU A 22 28.22 -26.68 -8.29
N ALA A 23 27.48 -25.95 -9.12
CA ALA A 23 26.75 -24.79 -8.69
C ALA A 23 25.58 -25.32 -7.82
N GLU A 24 25.78 -25.34 -6.51
CA GLU A 24 24.63 -25.48 -5.60
C GLU A 24 23.59 -24.44 -6.04
N PRO A 25 22.33 -24.86 -6.39
CA PRO A 25 21.30 -23.89 -6.60
C PRO A 25 21.26 -23.09 -5.30
N ALA A 26 21.52 -21.79 -5.38
CA ALA A 26 21.29 -20.89 -4.25
C ALA A 26 19.91 -21.26 -3.73
N ALA A 27 19.84 -21.79 -2.52
CA ALA A 27 18.62 -22.34 -1.95
C ALA A 27 17.56 -21.23 -2.14
N ALA A 28 16.62 -21.49 -3.02
CA ALA A 28 15.52 -20.56 -3.23
C ALA A 28 14.84 -20.49 -1.86
N LEU A 29 14.97 -19.32 -1.20
CA LEU A 29 14.31 -19.09 0.08
C LEU A 29 12.84 -19.44 -0.10
N ASP A 30 12.26 -20.17 0.84
CA ASP A 30 10.83 -20.42 0.87
C ASP A 30 10.14 -19.05 0.72
N PRO A 31 9.16 -18.90 -0.20
CA PRO A 31 8.45 -17.62 -0.37
C PRO A 31 7.93 -17.04 0.96
N ALA A 32 7.59 -17.88 1.93
CA ALA A 32 7.22 -17.47 3.28
C ALA A 32 8.41 -16.90 4.07
N GLU A 33 9.60 -17.49 3.95
CA GLU A 33 10.82 -16.99 4.60
C GLU A 33 11.30 -15.69 3.95
N ALA A 34 11.21 -15.58 2.63
CA ALA A 34 11.52 -14.34 1.91
C ALA A 34 10.59 -13.20 2.34
N SER A 35 9.30 -13.47 2.51
CA SER A 35 8.31 -12.49 2.97
C SER A 35 8.56 -12.04 4.42
N THR A 36 8.97 -12.93 5.30
CA THR A 36 9.29 -12.57 6.70
C THR A 36 10.58 -11.78 6.81
N ALA A 37 11.60 -12.11 6.02
CA ALA A 37 12.85 -11.35 5.98
C ALA A 37 12.66 -9.94 5.42
N GLU A 38 11.81 -9.79 4.39
CA GLU A 38 11.46 -8.48 3.84
C GLU A 38 10.70 -7.63 4.85
N LEU A 39 9.74 -8.19 5.57
CA LEU A 39 9.01 -7.49 6.63
C LEU A 39 9.97 -7.02 7.74
N ALA A 40 10.84 -7.90 8.23
CA ALA A 40 11.81 -7.54 9.28
C ALA A 40 12.73 -6.39 8.81
N ALA A 41 13.20 -6.43 7.57
CA ALA A 41 14.01 -5.35 7.01
C ALA A 41 13.26 -4.02 6.90
N LEU A 42 11.95 -4.05 6.59
CA LEU A 42 11.10 -2.85 6.57
C LEU A 42 10.86 -2.31 7.99
N GLU A 43 10.65 -3.18 8.97
CA GLU A 43 10.49 -2.81 10.38
C GLU A 43 11.76 -2.13 10.91
N ASP A 44 12.93 -2.70 10.65
CA ASP A 44 14.22 -2.13 11.04
C ASP A 44 14.47 -0.77 10.36
N ALA A 45 14.21 -0.65 9.07
CA ALA A 45 14.36 0.59 8.33
C ALA A 45 13.42 1.68 8.88
N PHE A 46 12.15 1.34 9.15
CA PHE A 46 11.17 2.26 9.73
C PHE A 46 11.52 2.64 11.17
N ALA A 47 12.05 1.71 11.97
CA ALA A 47 12.51 2.01 13.33
C ALA A 47 13.69 3.00 13.33
N ALA A 48 14.56 2.93 12.32
CA ALA A 48 15.68 3.83 12.13
C ALA A 48 15.26 5.23 11.64
N ASP A 49 14.22 5.31 10.80
CA ASP A 49 13.70 6.58 10.26
C ASP A 49 12.16 6.60 10.20
N ARG A 50 11.55 7.14 11.24
CA ARG A 50 10.09 7.33 11.34
C ARG A 50 9.57 8.58 10.64
N THR A 51 10.45 9.34 10.01
CA THR A 51 10.11 10.56 9.27
C THR A 51 9.97 10.32 7.77
N ASP A 52 10.31 9.11 7.29
CA ASP A 52 10.16 8.75 5.88
C ASP A 52 8.73 8.23 5.58
N PRO A 53 7.90 8.99 4.84
CA PRO A 53 6.54 8.58 4.50
C PRO A 53 6.52 7.38 3.55
N VAL A 54 7.59 7.13 2.79
CA VAL A 54 7.66 5.98 1.87
C VAL A 54 7.84 4.69 2.65
N LEU A 55 8.73 4.69 3.66
CA LEU A 55 8.92 3.54 4.55
C LEU A 55 7.66 3.26 5.36
N ALA A 56 7.06 4.29 5.97
CA ALA A 56 5.81 4.16 6.71
C ALA A 56 4.69 3.52 5.87
N ARG A 57 4.52 4.00 4.63
CA ARG A 57 3.52 3.47 3.71
C ARG A 57 3.81 2.02 3.32
N ARG A 58 5.06 1.70 2.94
CA ARG A 58 5.43 0.34 2.55
C ARG A 58 5.21 -0.65 3.68
N LEU A 59 5.57 -0.28 4.90
CA LEU A 59 5.36 -1.11 6.08
C LEU A 59 3.86 -1.33 6.34
N ALA A 60 3.04 -0.28 6.25
CA ALA A 60 1.59 -0.41 6.38
C ALA A 60 0.99 -1.28 5.27
N ASP A 61 1.42 -1.11 4.02
CA ASP A 61 0.99 -1.94 2.89
C ASP A 61 1.30 -3.42 3.13
N GLN A 62 2.49 -3.73 3.67
CA GLN A 62 2.90 -5.10 4.00
C GLN A 62 2.04 -5.69 5.13
N TYR A 63 1.78 -4.94 6.19
CA TYR A 63 0.89 -5.41 7.27
C TYR A 63 -0.55 -5.64 6.80
N LEU A 64 -1.11 -4.76 5.97
CA LEU A 64 -2.44 -4.95 5.40
C LEU A 64 -2.48 -6.18 4.47
N PHE A 65 -1.44 -6.38 3.66
CA PHE A 65 -1.32 -7.58 2.84
C PHE A 65 -1.29 -8.86 3.68
N LEU A 66 -0.57 -8.85 4.79
CA LEU A 66 -0.48 -9.97 5.75
C LEU A 66 -1.70 -10.10 6.68
N ARG A 67 -2.77 -9.34 6.42
CA ARG A 67 -3.98 -9.33 7.25
C ARG A 67 -3.73 -9.01 8.72
N SER A 68 -2.79 -8.12 8.97
CA SER A 68 -2.40 -7.63 10.30
C SER A 68 -2.70 -6.13 10.45
N PRO A 69 -3.97 -5.68 10.28
CA PRO A 69 -4.30 -4.26 10.25
C PRO A 69 -3.99 -3.52 11.56
N GLN A 70 -4.00 -4.21 12.70
CA GLN A 70 -3.61 -3.62 13.99
C GLN A 70 -2.14 -3.19 13.98
N MET A 71 -1.26 -3.96 13.33
CA MET A 71 0.15 -3.62 13.18
C MET A 71 0.33 -2.41 12.25
N ALA A 72 -0.47 -2.33 11.17
CA ALA A 72 -0.49 -1.15 10.30
C ALA A 72 -0.90 0.11 11.08
N VAL A 73 -1.96 0.05 11.90
CA VAL A 73 -2.35 1.17 12.78
C VAL A 73 -1.21 1.55 13.73
N ALA A 74 -0.58 0.59 14.39
CA ALA A 74 0.50 0.85 15.33
C ALA A 74 1.72 1.51 14.64
N ALA A 75 2.14 1.01 13.49
CA ALA A 75 3.26 1.55 12.72
C ALA A 75 2.97 2.98 12.26
N LEU A 76 1.80 3.23 11.64
CA LEU A 76 1.44 4.56 11.16
C LEU A 76 1.27 5.56 12.30
N SER A 77 0.74 5.14 13.44
CA SER A 77 0.63 5.99 14.64
C SER A 77 1.98 6.30 15.29
N ALA A 78 3.00 5.47 15.05
CA ALA A 78 4.36 5.68 15.55
C ALA A 78 5.23 6.54 14.61
N SER A 79 4.74 6.91 13.43
CA SER A 79 5.41 7.84 12.50
C SER A 79 5.49 9.25 13.08
N SER A 80 6.34 10.10 12.50
CA SER A 80 6.39 11.52 12.89
C SER A 80 5.07 12.24 12.59
N PRO A 81 4.77 13.33 13.29
CA PRO A 81 3.55 14.11 13.05
C PRO A 81 3.39 14.55 11.59
N GLU A 82 4.49 14.91 10.92
CA GLU A 82 4.50 15.34 9.51
C GLU A 82 4.09 14.20 8.58
N VAL A 83 4.54 12.97 8.88
CA VAL A 83 4.16 11.75 8.12
C VAL A 83 2.69 11.42 8.35
N GLN A 84 2.19 11.56 9.59
CA GLN A 84 0.79 11.30 9.92
C GLN A 84 -0.17 12.29 9.24
N GLU A 85 0.31 13.44 8.76
CA GLU A 85 -0.49 14.40 7.99
C GLU A 85 -0.54 14.12 6.49
N ASP A 86 0.28 13.19 5.99
CA ASP A 86 0.31 12.83 4.56
C ASP A 86 -0.99 12.14 4.12
N PRO A 87 -1.68 12.63 3.06
CA PRO A 87 -2.93 12.03 2.61
C PRO A 87 -2.84 10.54 2.25
N ALA A 88 -1.70 10.08 1.74
CA ALA A 88 -1.51 8.67 1.40
C ALA A 88 -1.35 7.80 2.66
N ILE A 89 -0.72 8.33 3.70
CA ILE A 89 -0.59 7.69 5.01
C ILE A 89 -1.95 7.62 5.70
N LEU A 90 -2.67 8.73 5.73
CA LEU A 90 -4.05 8.78 6.27
C LEU A 90 -4.97 7.79 5.55
N HIS A 91 -4.81 7.64 4.22
CA HIS A 91 -5.58 6.65 3.47
C HIS A 91 -5.31 5.21 3.96
N ARG A 92 -4.03 4.84 4.18
CA ARG A 92 -3.68 3.53 4.72
C ARG A 92 -4.18 3.33 6.15
N LEU A 93 -4.13 4.37 6.95
CA LEU A 93 -4.66 4.35 8.31
C LEU A 93 -6.18 4.14 8.30
N ALA A 94 -6.92 4.82 7.41
CA ALA A 94 -8.35 4.62 7.25
C ALA A 94 -8.69 3.17 6.83
N GLN A 95 -7.92 2.59 5.90
CA GLN A 95 -8.07 1.19 5.50
C GLN A 95 -7.81 0.23 6.67
N ALA A 96 -6.77 0.48 7.45
CA ALA A 96 -6.46 -0.32 8.62
C ALA A 96 -7.57 -0.24 9.69
N TYR A 97 -8.15 0.94 9.90
CA TYR A 97 -9.31 1.10 10.79
C TYR A 97 -10.56 0.38 10.25
N GLU A 98 -10.83 0.46 8.94
CA GLU A 98 -11.91 -0.30 8.31
C GLU A 98 -11.74 -1.80 8.52
N GLU A 99 -10.53 -2.34 8.28
CA GLU A 99 -10.26 -3.78 8.47
C GLU A 99 -10.34 -4.22 9.93
N THR A 100 -10.12 -3.32 10.89
CA THR A 100 -10.29 -3.60 12.32
C THR A 100 -11.72 -3.40 12.82
N GLY A 101 -12.66 -2.97 11.95
CA GLY A 101 -14.04 -2.67 12.32
C GLY A 101 -14.23 -1.34 13.07
N ARG A 102 -13.19 -0.49 13.12
CA ARG A 102 -13.25 0.85 13.74
C ARG A 102 -13.82 1.87 12.75
N MET A 103 -15.11 1.71 12.44
CA MET A 103 -15.76 2.42 11.33
C MET A 103 -15.79 3.93 11.49
N ASP A 104 -15.98 4.45 12.71
CA ASP A 104 -16.00 5.89 12.96
C ASP A 104 -14.60 6.50 12.74
N ASP A 105 -13.56 5.80 13.21
CA ASP A 105 -12.17 6.22 13.00
C ASP A 105 -11.79 6.14 11.52
N ALA A 106 -12.22 5.08 10.82
CA ALA A 106 -11.98 4.90 9.39
C ALA A 106 -12.59 6.07 8.60
N LEU A 107 -13.88 6.38 8.85
CA LEU A 107 -14.59 7.46 8.17
C LEU A 107 -13.97 8.84 8.46
N ALA A 108 -13.69 9.13 9.73
CA ALA A 108 -13.07 10.40 10.12
C ALA A 108 -11.69 10.58 9.45
N THR A 109 -10.87 9.51 9.46
CA THR A 109 -9.53 9.54 8.86
C THR A 109 -9.59 9.64 7.33
N ALA A 110 -10.54 8.97 6.67
CA ALA A 110 -10.74 9.08 5.23
C ALA A 110 -11.14 10.51 4.81
N HIS A 111 -12.05 11.15 5.55
CA HIS A 111 -12.41 12.55 5.32
C HIS A 111 -11.23 13.50 5.55
N LEU A 112 -10.41 13.25 6.57
CA LEU A 112 -9.21 14.05 6.81
C LEU A 112 -8.23 13.91 5.64
N ALA A 113 -7.98 12.69 5.15
CA ALA A 113 -7.13 12.42 4.00
C ALA A 113 -7.63 13.17 2.75
N LEU A 114 -8.94 13.11 2.49
CA LEU A 114 -9.57 13.79 1.35
C LEU A 114 -9.42 15.30 1.45
N ALA A 115 -9.70 15.90 2.62
CA ALA A 115 -9.57 17.34 2.85
C ALA A 115 -8.11 17.81 2.69
N ARG A 116 -7.12 17.04 3.18
CA ARG A 116 -5.69 17.36 3.01
C ARG A 116 -5.28 17.30 1.55
N CYS A 117 -5.78 16.30 0.82
CA CYS A 117 -5.51 16.14 -0.61
C CYS A 117 -6.16 17.27 -1.43
N ALA A 118 -7.42 17.63 -1.16
CA ALA A 118 -8.12 18.75 -1.81
C ALA A 118 -7.35 20.07 -1.64
N ARG A 119 -6.86 20.33 -0.43
CA ARG A 119 -6.05 21.52 -0.13
C ARG A 119 -4.73 21.52 -0.90
N ALA A 120 -4.05 20.38 -0.99
CA ALA A 120 -2.80 20.25 -1.75
C ALA A 120 -3.00 20.44 -3.27
N LEU A 121 -4.20 20.15 -3.78
CA LEU A 121 -4.58 20.40 -5.19
C LEU A 121 -5.11 21.83 -5.44
N GLY A 122 -5.34 22.61 -4.38
CA GLY A 122 -5.96 23.93 -4.49
C GLY A 122 -7.44 23.88 -4.88
N THR A 123 -8.11 22.75 -4.70
CA THR A 123 -9.51 22.54 -5.09
C THR A 123 -10.51 22.98 -4.00
N ASP A 124 -10.04 23.30 -2.80
CA ASP A 124 -10.86 23.71 -1.66
C ASP A 124 -11.15 25.22 -1.60
N GLY A 125 -10.68 26.00 -2.58
CA GLY A 125 -10.92 27.45 -2.66
C GLY A 125 -10.28 28.27 -1.52
N ALA A 126 -9.56 27.63 -0.64
CA ALA A 126 -8.87 28.28 0.47
C ALA A 126 -7.53 28.84 -0.01
N SER A 127 -7.53 30.10 -0.42
CA SER A 127 -6.32 30.88 -0.70
C SER A 127 -5.65 31.32 0.61
N ASP A 128 -5.39 30.40 1.54
CA ASP A 128 -4.63 30.73 2.72
C ASP A 128 -3.13 30.59 2.43
N LEU A 129 -2.40 31.69 2.67
CA LEU A 129 -1.02 31.95 2.27
C LEU A 129 0.03 31.15 3.06
N THR A 130 -0.35 30.12 3.78
CA THR A 130 0.61 29.21 4.41
C THR A 130 1.05 28.15 3.40
N PRO A 131 2.34 28.05 3.07
CA PRO A 131 2.83 26.96 2.25
C PRO A 131 2.60 25.65 3.03
N VAL A 132 1.51 24.96 2.68
CA VAL A 132 1.33 23.57 3.11
C VAL A 132 2.50 22.79 2.51
N PRO A 133 3.27 22.01 3.31
CA PRO A 133 4.26 21.12 2.76
C PRO A 133 3.57 20.30 1.68
N THR A 134 4.10 20.34 0.48
CA THR A 134 3.53 19.74 -0.72
C THR A 134 3.57 18.23 -0.61
N HIS A 135 2.77 17.69 0.29
CA HIS A 135 2.47 16.27 0.30
C HIS A 135 1.79 15.97 -1.03
N ARG A 136 2.41 15.09 -1.78
CA ARG A 136 2.10 14.84 -3.19
C ARG A 136 0.71 14.24 -3.31
N CYS A 137 -0.28 15.09 -3.51
CA CYS A 137 -1.58 14.64 -3.95
C CYS A 137 -1.70 14.79 -5.46
N SER A 138 -2.25 13.80 -6.13
CA SER A 138 -2.61 13.83 -7.53
C SER A 138 -4.13 13.69 -7.65
N GLU A 139 -4.71 14.11 -8.78
CA GLU A 139 -6.13 13.91 -9.07
C GLU A 139 -6.52 12.42 -8.93
N ARG A 140 -5.63 11.52 -9.32
CA ARG A 140 -5.83 10.07 -9.16
C ARG A 140 -5.91 9.66 -7.68
N THR A 141 -5.04 10.24 -6.86
CA THR A 141 -5.04 10.01 -5.41
C THR A 141 -6.32 10.57 -4.80
N TYR A 142 -6.71 11.78 -5.20
CA TYR A 142 -7.95 12.41 -4.75
C TYR A 142 -9.17 11.55 -5.08
N ALA A 143 -9.30 11.08 -6.32
CA ALA A 143 -10.40 10.20 -6.73
C ALA A 143 -10.46 8.89 -5.93
N ALA A 144 -9.30 8.30 -5.59
CA ALA A 144 -9.25 7.11 -4.75
C ALA A 144 -9.69 7.38 -3.30
N LEU A 145 -9.30 8.54 -2.75
CA LEU A 145 -9.70 8.98 -1.42
C LEU A 145 -11.21 9.29 -1.36
N ASP A 146 -11.74 9.98 -2.37
CA ASP A 146 -13.17 10.31 -2.46
C ASP A 146 -14.03 9.05 -2.57
N MET A 147 -13.61 8.09 -3.41
CA MET A 147 -14.26 6.79 -3.52
C MET A 147 -14.27 6.06 -2.16
N HIS A 148 -13.16 6.02 -1.45
CA HIS A 148 -13.06 5.33 -0.15
C HIS A 148 -13.92 6.03 0.91
N ALA A 149 -13.82 7.35 1.04
CA ALA A 149 -14.65 8.14 1.97
C ALA A 149 -16.15 7.96 1.68
N SER A 150 -16.55 7.96 0.41
CA SER A 150 -17.94 7.72 -0.01
C SER A 150 -18.41 6.32 0.37
N ALA A 151 -17.58 5.28 0.15
CA ALA A 151 -17.90 3.91 0.54
C ALA A 151 -18.09 3.77 2.06
N LEU A 152 -17.18 4.32 2.84
CA LEU A 152 -17.29 4.34 4.31
C LEU A 152 -18.52 5.11 4.78
N GLY A 153 -18.85 6.23 4.14
CA GLY A 153 -20.06 7.00 4.42
C GLY A 153 -21.35 6.22 4.13
N HIS A 154 -21.39 5.39 3.08
CA HIS A 154 -22.51 4.46 2.85
C HIS A 154 -22.59 3.40 3.94
N MET A 155 -21.48 2.78 4.30
CA MET A 155 -21.42 1.76 5.34
C MET A 155 -21.87 2.29 6.70
N ALA A 156 -21.40 3.48 7.09
CA ALA A 156 -21.80 4.15 8.33
C ALA A 156 -23.32 4.39 8.38
N ARG A 157 -23.92 4.91 7.29
CA ARG A 157 -25.38 5.12 7.21
C ARG A 157 -26.18 3.84 7.31
N TRP A 158 -25.65 2.72 6.89
CA TRP A 158 -26.30 1.41 6.97
C TRP A 158 -26.01 0.67 8.26
N GLY A 159 -25.24 1.25 9.17
CA GLY A 159 -24.87 0.64 10.44
C GLY A 159 -23.98 -0.60 10.27
N VAL A 160 -23.10 -0.59 9.26
CA VAL A 160 -22.12 -1.67 9.08
C VAL A 160 -21.02 -1.49 10.11
N THR A 161 -20.89 -2.46 11.01
CA THR A 161 -19.86 -2.46 12.07
C THR A 161 -18.70 -3.40 11.78
N ASN A 162 -18.91 -4.39 10.89
CA ASN A 162 -17.88 -5.32 10.46
C ASN A 162 -17.86 -5.42 8.92
N PRO A 163 -17.08 -4.58 8.23
CA PRO A 163 -17.03 -4.53 6.77
C PRO A 163 -16.60 -5.84 6.12
N GLN A 164 -15.76 -6.63 6.80
CA GLN A 164 -15.26 -7.89 6.27
C GLN A 164 -16.34 -8.97 6.17
N ALA A 165 -17.30 -8.95 7.07
CA ALA A 165 -18.37 -9.94 7.14
C ALA A 165 -19.70 -9.46 6.52
N ASP A 166 -19.92 -8.14 6.44
CA ASP A 166 -21.20 -7.57 5.97
C ASP A 166 -21.23 -7.44 4.44
N PRO A 167 -22.16 -8.13 3.74
CA PRO A 167 -22.24 -8.06 2.28
C PRO A 167 -22.56 -6.66 1.75
N ARG A 168 -23.16 -5.77 2.57
CA ARG A 168 -23.47 -4.39 2.21
C ARG A 168 -22.21 -3.58 1.92
N SER A 169 -21.05 -3.97 2.46
CA SER A 169 -19.76 -3.32 2.18
C SER A 169 -19.43 -3.33 0.70
N ARG A 170 -19.64 -4.46 0.00
CA ARG A 170 -19.43 -4.55 -1.46
C ARG A 170 -20.38 -3.62 -2.23
N THR A 171 -21.61 -3.48 -1.76
CA THR A 171 -22.58 -2.56 -2.35
C THR A 171 -22.15 -1.11 -2.14
N ALA A 172 -21.65 -0.76 -0.96
CA ALA A 172 -21.12 0.57 -0.66
C ALA A 172 -19.98 0.96 -1.63
N TYR A 173 -18.99 0.09 -1.81
CA TYR A 173 -17.92 0.32 -2.77
C TYR A 173 -18.42 0.40 -4.22
N SER A 174 -19.36 -0.43 -4.62
CA SER A 174 -19.92 -0.38 -5.97
C SER A 174 -20.67 0.94 -6.27
N LEU A 175 -21.35 1.50 -5.28
CA LEU A 175 -22.02 2.81 -5.39
C LEU A 175 -20.97 3.93 -5.45
N ALA A 176 -19.95 3.90 -4.60
CA ALA A 176 -18.88 4.88 -4.60
C ALA A 176 -18.13 4.95 -5.95
N VAL A 177 -17.83 3.79 -6.55
CA VAL A 177 -17.22 3.74 -7.89
C VAL A 177 -18.12 4.37 -8.96
N ARG A 178 -19.44 4.19 -8.89
CA ARG A 178 -20.36 4.79 -9.86
C ARG A 178 -20.44 6.31 -9.73
N SER A 179 -20.42 6.84 -8.51
CA SER A 179 -20.47 8.30 -8.29
C SER A 179 -19.22 9.01 -8.86
N VAL A 180 -18.04 8.46 -8.67
CA VAL A 180 -16.80 9.00 -9.23
C VAL A 180 -16.84 9.02 -10.77
N ARG A 181 -17.34 7.95 -11.40
CA ARG A 181 -17.46 7.89 -12.86
C ARG A 181 -18.42 8.91 -13.44
N ILE A 182 -19.52 9.20 -12.77
CA ILE A 182 -20.49 10.20 -13.23
C ILE A 182 -19.87 11.60 -13.18
N LEU A 183 -19.13 11.92 -12.13
CA LEU A 183 -18.48 13.22 -11.99
C LEU A 183 -17.39 13.44 -13.06
N SER A 184 -16.59 12.42 -13.37
CA SER A 184 -15.57 12.51 -14.43
C SER A 184 -16.18 12.66 -15.83
N ALA A 185 -17.30 12.01 -16.12
CA ALA A 185 -18.00 12.13 -17.40
C ALA A 185 -18.73 13.48 -17.60
N SER A 186 -19.01 14.21 -16.51
CA SER A 186 -19.66 15.51 -16.56
C SER A 186 -18.68 16.68 -16.71
N ALA A 187 -17.38 16.40 -16.62
CA ALA A 187 -16.30 17.40 -16.72
C ALA A 187 -15.66 17.49 -18.12
N GLU A 188 -16.08 16.62 -19.05
CA GLU A 188 -15.73 16.62 -20.49
C GLU A 188 -16.79 17.36 -21.30
#